data_5589e6379ad7dea813f23190b8571d98
#
_entry.id   5589e6379ad7dea813f23190b8571d98
#
_cell.length_a   1.000
_cell.length_b   1.000
_cell.length_c   1.000
_cell.angle_alpha   90.00
_cell.angle_beta   90.00
_cell.angle_gamma   90.00
#
_symmetry.space_group_name_H-M   'P 1'
#
loop_
_entity.id
_entity.type
_entity.pdbx_description
1 polymer ?
#
loop_
_entity_poly.entity_id
_entity_poly.type
_entity_poly.pdbx_seq_one_letter_code
_entity_poly.pdbx_strand_id
1 'polypeptide(L)'
;MSMPPRMVTPERRSDDVGDTALRPQMLSEFVGQAQARNNLAIFIEAARKRGEALDHVLFVGAPGLGKTTLAQIVARELGVGFRATSGPVIAKAGDLAALLTNLEERDVLFIDEIHRLSPAVEEVLYPAMEDFQLDLIIGEGPAARSVKIELAKFTLVGATTRAGLLTNPLRDRFGIPVRLNFYTEEELEKIVSRGARVLNIGMSADGANEIARRARGTPRIAGRLLRRVRDFASAANANSVDRAIADHALSALEVDAAGLDAMDRRYLTTIALNYGGGPVGVETMAAALSEPRDAIEDIIEPYLIQCGYLQRTPRGRLLTSHAFRHLGLAEPARDPSQFGLFGNDSDE
;
A
#
# COMPACT_ATOMS: atom_id res chain seq x y z
N MET A 1 13.41 -25.39 -6.56
CA MET A 1 13.35 -24.87 -5.17
C MET A 1 12.66 -23.52 -5.23
N SER A 2 11.48 -23.36 -4.59
CA SER A 2 10.84 -22.04 -4.49
C SER A 2 11.72 -21.14 -3.64
N MET A 3 12.00 -19.91 -4.12
CA MET A 3 12.72 -18.92 -3.34
C MET A 3 11.98 -18.65 -2.01
N PRO A 4 12.68 -18.41 -0.89
CA PRO A 4 12.03 -18.05 0.35
C PRO A 4 11.21 -16.77 0.16
N PRO A 5 10.08 -16.64 0.84
CA PRO A 5 9.20 -15.48 0.65
C PRO A 5 9.91 -14.20 1.09
N ARG A 6 9.85 -13.17 0.23
CA ARG A 6 10.51 -11.85 0.43
C ARG A 6 10.07 -11.19 1.73
N MET A 7 11.02 -10.86 2.62
CA MET A 7 10.72 -10.23 3.91
C MET A 7 10.19 -8.81 3.78
N VAL A 8 10.70 -8.08 2.80
CA VAL A 8 10.36 -6.66 2.56
C VAL A 8 9.32 -6.46 1.45
N THR A 9 8.53 -7.50 1.11
CA THR A 9 7.42 -7.34 0.16
C THR A 9 6.32 -6.46 0.76
N PRO A 10 5.75 -5.52 0.01
CA PRO A 10 4.62 -4.71 0.46
C PRO A 10 3.30 -5.51 0.53
N GLU A 11 3.24 -6.71 -0.05
CA GLU A 11 2.07 -7.58 -0.03
C GLU A 11 1.76 -8.12 1.37
N ARG A 12 0.48 -8.44 1.60
CA ARG A 12 0.04 -9.09 2.84
C ARG A 12 0.47 -10.56 2.85
N ARG A 13 1.07 -10.99 3.96
CA ARG A 13 1.46 -12.38 4.22
C ARG A 13 0.63 -12.98 5.36
N SER A 14 0.63 -14.32 5.44
CA SER A 14 -0.02 -15.03 6.55
C SER A 14 0.51 -14.61 7.93
N ASP A 15 1.80 -14.30 8.02
CA ASP A 15 2.45 -13.83 9.25
C ASP A 15 1.92 -12.46 9.74
N ASP A 16 1.29 -11.68 8.85
CA ASP A 16 0.73 -10.36 9.19
C ASP A 16 -0.63 -10.48 9.93
N VAL A 17 -1.18 -11.68 10.07
CA VAL A 17 -2.44 -11.92 10.79
C VAL A 17 -2.31 -11.60 12.28
N GLY A 18 -1.12 -11.78 12.86
CA GLY A 18 -0.79 -11.39 14.24
C GLY A 18 -0.66 -9.89 14.50
N ASP A 19 -0.77 -9.05 13.46
CA ASP A 19 -0.54 -7.60 13.55
C ASP A 19 -1.67 -6.80 14.21
N THR A 20 -2.80 -7.43 14.54
CA THR A 20 -3.96 -6.72 15.08
C THR A 20 -3.61 -5.97 16.37
N ALA A 21 -2.75 -6.55 17.22
CA ALA A 21 -2.28 -5.90 18.45
C ALA A 21 -1.36 -4.70 18.19
N LEU A 22 -0.62 -4.71 17.08
CA LEU A 22 0.31 -3.63 16.72
C LEU A 22 -0.40 -2.45 16.06
N ARG A 23 -1.63 -2.63 15.56
CA ARG A 23 -2.37 -1.58 14.86
C ARG A 23 -2.87 -0.51 15.81
N PRO A 24 -2.72 0.77 15.46
CA PRO A 24 -3.35 1.84 16.20
C PRO A 24 -4.88 1.69 16.15
N GLN A 25 -5.53 2.04 17.26
CA GLN A 25 -6.96 1.91 17.42
C GLN A 25 -7.69 3.25 17.23
N MET A 26 -6.99 4.37 17.46
CA MET A 26 -7.50 5.73 17.38
C MET A 26 -6.62 6.60 16.50
N LEU A 27 -7.15 7.71 15.96
CA LEU A 27 -6.36 8.67 15.17
C LEU A 27 -5.20 9.26 15.96
N SER A 28 -5.35 9.45 17.27
CA SER A 28 -4.29 9.94 18.16
C SER A 28 -3.08 9.01 18.26
N GLU A 29 -3.29 7.71 18.05
CA GLU A 29 -2.23 6.70 18.05
C GLU A 29 -1.60 6.50 16.67
N PHE A 30 -2.26 7.00 15.62
CA PHE A 30 -1.82 6.82 14.26
C PHE A 30 -0.65 7.76 13.95
N VAL A 31 0.54 7.20 13.76
CA VAL A 31 1.76 7.94 13.45
C VAL A 31 1.80 8.31 11.98
N GLY A 32 2.31 9.49 11.67
CA GLY A 32 2.48 9.96 10.29
C GLY A 32 1.20 10.48 9.64
N GLN A 33 1.26 10.72 8.33
CA GLN A 33 0.13 11.19 7.50
C GLN A 33 -0.59 12.42 8.13
N ALA A 34 0.16 13.37 8.67
CA ALA A 34 -0.36 14.45 9.54
C ALA A 34 -1.54 15.21 8.93
N GLN A 35 -1.44 15.61 7.65
CA GLN A 35 -2.51 16.34 6.97
C GLN A 35 -3.79 15.48 6.83
N ALA A 36 -3.63 14.23 6.37
CA ALA A 36 -4.75 13.30 6.22
C ALA A 36 -5.45 13.04 7.55
N ARG A 37 -4.67 12.78 8.60
CA ARG A 37 -5.17 12.55 9.96
C ARG A 37 -5.92 13.76 10.52
N ASN A 38 -5.37 14.98 10.37
CA ASN A 38 -6.01 16.20 10.87
C ASN A 38 -7.33 16.48 10.15
N ASN A 39 -7.37 16.31 8.83
CA ASN A 39 -8.60 16.48 8.04
C ASN A 39 -9.66 15.43 8.43
N LEU A 40 -9.27 14.15 8.52
CA LEU A 40 -10.17 13.09 8.95
C LEU A 40 -10.75 13.34 10.34
N ALA A 41 -9.94 13.82 11.29
CA ALA A 41 -10.42 14.16 12.64
C ALA A 41 -11.53 15.21 12.59
N ILE A 42 -11.36 16.27 11.78
CA ILE A 42 -12.36 17.32 11.60
C ILE A 42 -13.65 16.76 10.98
N PHE A 43 -13.54 15.97 9.91
CA PHE A 43 -14.69 15.42 9.20
C PHE A 43 -15.47 14.42 10.07
N ILE A 44 -14.77 13.54 10.79
CA ILE A 44 -15.38 12.59 11.73
C ILE A 44 -16.10 13.31 12.85
N GLU A 45 -15.47 14.32 13.47
CA GLU A 45 -16.09 15.09 14.55
C GLU A 45 -17.34 15.83 14.05
N ALA A 46 -17.29 16.43 12.87
CA ALA A 46 -18.41 17.12 12.27
C ALA A 46 -19.60 16.18 11.96
N ALA A 47 -19.34 15.02 11.33
CA ALA A 47 -20.36 14.02 11.05
C ALA A 47 -21.00 13.48 12.35
N ARG A 48 -20.18 13.19 13.36
CA ARG A 48 -20.64 12.73 14.66
C ARG A 48 -21.54 13.75 15.37
N LYS A 49 -21.17 15.05 15.32
CA LYS A 49 -21.98 16.14 15.92
C LYS A 49 -23.34 16.30 15.23
N ARG A 50 -23.40 16.11 13.92
CA ARG A 50 -24.65 16.18 13.16
C ARG A 50 -25.48 14.89 13.25
N GLY A 51 -24.90 13.78 13.71
CA GLY A 51 -25.55 12.47 13.74
C GLY A 51 -25.77 11.87 12.37
N GLU A 52 -24.94 12.25 11.39
CA GLU A 52 -25.02 11.84 9.98
C GLU A 52 -23.94 10.82 9.63
N ALA A 53 -24.14 10.09 8.52
CA ALA A 53 -23.06 9.31 7.91
C ALA A 53 -21.95 10.26 7.44
N LEU A 54 -20.70 9.82 7.53
CA LEU A 54 -19.57 10.55 6.96
C LEU A 54 -19.62 10.45 5.42
N ASP A 55 -19.21 11.50 4.73
CA ASP A 55 -19.03 11.44 3.28
C ASP A 55 -18.11 10.27 2.88
N HIS A 56 -18.32 9.73 1.70
CA HIS A 56 -17.51 8.60 1.21
C HIS A 56 -16.04 8.97 1.10
N VAL A 57 -15.17 8.06 1.59
CA VAL A 57 -13.71 8.26 1.69
C VAL A 57 -12.98 7.36 0.72
N LEU A 58 -12.02 7.91 -0.04
CA LEU A 58 -11.14 7.15 -0.91
C LEU A 58 -9.69 7.22 -0.39
N PHE A 59 -9.16 6.10 0.08
CA PHE A 59 -7.75 5.98 0.42
C PHE A 59 -6.93 5.52 -0.78
N VAL A 60 -5.96 6.35 -1.19
CA VAL A 60 -5.04 6.07 -2.29
C VAL A 60 -3.62 5.95 -1.74
N GLY A 61 -2.89 4.91 -2.11
CA GLY A 61 -1.48 4.78 -1.71
C GLY A 61 -0.94 3.36 -1.85
N ALA A 62 0.37 3.21 -1.76
CA ALA A 62 1.05 1.92 -1.86
C ALA A 62 0.53 0.89 -0.84
N PRO A 63 0.76 -0.41 -1.07
CA PRO A 63 0.40 -1.44 -0.09
C PRO A 63 1.14 -1.22 1.24
N GLY A 64 0.47 -1.52 2.37
CA GLY A 64 1.10 -1.49 3.69
C GLY A 64 1.21 -0.11 4.36
N LEU A 65 0.66 0.96 3.76
CA LEU A 65 0.68 2.32 4.33
C LEU A 65 -0.40 2.58 5.39
N GLY A 66 -1.29 1.62 5.67
CA GLY A 66 -2.29 1.74 6.73
C GLY A 66 -3.71 2.08 6.27
N LYS A 67 -4.07 1.94 4.97
CA LYS A 67 -5.41 2.20 4.44
C LYS A 67 -6.51 1.48 5.21
N THR A 68 -6.38 0.17 5.38
CA THR A 68 -7.34 -0.66 6.15
C THR A 68 -7.40 -0.25 7.62
N THR A 69 -6.26 0.11 8.21
CA THR A 69 -6.19 0.58 9.60
C THR A 69 -6.93 1.90 9.78
N LEU A 70 -6.72 2.86 8.86
CA LEU A 70 -7.47 4.13 8.89
C LEU A 70 -8.97 3.91 8.72
N ALA A 71 -9.40 3.02 7.83
CA ALA A 71 -10.82 2.69 7.65
C ALA A 71 -11.44 2.14 8.95
N GLN A 72 -10.73 1.27 9.66
CA GLN A 72 -11.16 0.76 10.97
C GLN A 72 -11.23 1.85 12.03
N ILE A 73 -10.25 2.75 12.04
CA ILE A 73 -10.24 3.90 12.97
C ILE A 73 -11.41 4.82 12.68
N VAL A 74 -11.70 5.13 11.41
CA VAL A 74 -12.86 5.96 11.03
C VAL A 74 -14.15 5.40 11.61
N ALA A 75 -14.43 4.11 11.41
CA ALA A 75 -15.63 3.48 11.96
C ALA A 75 -15.68 3.54 13.49
N ARG A 76 -14.54 3.26 14.14
CA ARG A 76 -14.45 3.27 15.61
C ARG A 76 -14.65 4.67 16.19
N GLU A 77 -14.05 5.69 15.59
CA GLU A 77 -14.21 7.08 16.05
C GLU A 77 -15.61 7.63 15.79
N LEU A 78 -16.28 7.17 14.73
CA LEU A 78 -17.70 7.43 14.49
C LEU A 78 -18.61 6.68 15.47
N GLY A 79 -18.13 5.58 16.07
CA GLY A 79 -18.93 4.74 16.98
C GLY A 79 -19.97 3.89 16.25
N VAL A 80 -19.66 3.40 15.04
CA VAL A 80 -20.57 2.67 14.15
C VAL A 80 -19.98 1.31 13.73
N GLY A 81 -20.81 0.46 13.11
CA GLY A 81 -20.38 -0.83 12.61
C GLY A 81 -19.35 -0.72 11.48
N PHE A 82 -18.50 -1.75 11.38
CA PHE A 82 -17.47 -1.85 10.33
C PHE A 82 -17.58 -3.17 9.59
N ARG A 83 -17.85 -3.08 8.29
CA ARG A 83 -17.86 -4.24 7.40
C ARG A 83 -16.75 -4.11 6.37
N ALA A 84 -15.98 -5.17 6.16
CA ALA A 84 -14.84 -5.15 5.25
C ALA A 84 -14.97 -6.23 4.19
N THR A 85 -14.67 -5.86 2.96
CA THR A 85 -14.57 -6.75 1.80
C THR A 85 -13.46 -6.26 0.87
N SER A 86 -13.31 -6.88 -0.30
CA SER A 86 -12.39 -6.43 -1.33
C SER A 86 -13.01 -6.54 -2.73
N GLY A 87 -12.53 -5.73 -3.67
CA GLY A 87 -13.01 -5.75 -5.06
C GLY A 87 -13.05 -7.15 -5.67
N PRO A 88 -11.98 -7.96 -5.58
CA PRO A 88 -11.97 -9.33 -6.11
C PRO A 88 -12.99 -10.30 -5.50
N VAL A 89 -13.46 -10.05 -4.28
CA VAL A 89 -14.47 -10.88 -3.60
C VAL A 89 -15.87 -10.58 -4.10
N ILE A 90 -16.12 -9.36 -4.55
CA ILE A 90 -17.42 -8.94 -5.10
C ILE A 90 -17.48 -9.32 -6.58
N ALA A 91 -17.89 -10.55 -6.87
CA ALA A 91 -17.87 -11.08 -8.23
C ALA A 91 -19.03 -10.56 -9.08
N LYS A 92 -20.20 -10.28 -8.50
CA LYS A 92 -21.43 -9.86 -9.18
C LYS A 92 -22.22 -8.84 -8.36
N ALA A 93 -23.13 -8.12 -9.04
CA ALA A 93 -24.00 -7.11 -8.44
C ALA A 93 -24.78 -7.61 -7.21
N GLY A 94 -25.25 -8.86 -7.23
CA GLY A 94 -25.96 -9.49 -6.10
C GLY A 94 -25.11 -9.63 -4.83
N ASP A 95 -23.79 -9.84 -4.97
CA ASP A 95 -22.89 -9.93 -3.81
C ASP A 95 -22.78 -8.54 -3.13
N LEU A 96 -22.66 -7.48 -3.92
CA LEU A 96 -22.66 -6.10 -3.43
C LEU A 96 -24.00 -5.74 -2.78
N ALA A 97 -25.11 -6.08 -3.43
CA ALA A 97 -26.44 -5.83 -2.91
C ALA A 97 -26.67 -6.49 -1.55
N ALA A 98 -26.24 -7.74 -1.39
CA ALA A 98 -26.31 -8.44 -0.11
C ALA A 98 -25.48 -7.76 0.99
N LEU A 99 -24.33 -7.18 0.66
CA LEU A 99 -23.52 -6.42 1.62
C LEU A 99 -24.23 -5.12 2.02
N LEU A 100 -24.74 -4.36 1.06
CA LEU A 100 -25.36 -3.05 1.28
C LEU A 100 -26.67 -3.14 2.05
N THR A 101 -27.53 -4.11 1.74
CA THR A 101 -28.82 -4.31 2.45
C THR A 101 -28.68 -4.76 3.89
N ASN A 102 -27.50 -5.25 4.28
CA ASN A 102 -27.21 -5.65 5.66
C ASN A 102 -26.49 -4.57 6.47
N LEU A 103 -26.29 -3.36 5.94
CA LEU A 103 -25.72 -2.24 6.68
C LEU A 103 -26.80 -1.58 7.55
N GLU A 104 -26.36 -1.17 8.73
CA GLU A 104 -27.16 -0.34 9.63
C GLU A 104 -26.87 1.16 9.37
N GLU A 105 -27.68 2.03 9.96
CA GLU A 105 -27.56 3.47 9.80
C GLU A 105 -26.18 3.95 10.23
N ARG A 106 -25.49 4.67 9.32
CA ARG A 106 -24.13 5.23 9.46
C ARG A 106 -22.98 4.21 9.47
N ASP A 107 -23.25 2.92 9.25
CA ASP A 107 -22.19 1.91 9.16
C ASP A 107 -21.13 2.27 8.14
N VAL A 108 -19.93 1.77 8.35
CA VAL A 108 -18.81 1.90 7.41
C VAL A 108 -18.63 0.60 6.64
N LEU A 109 -18.81 0.68 5.32
CA LEU A 109 -18.43 -0.39 4.38
C LEU A 109 -17.03 -0.09 3.81
N PHE A 110 -16.08 -0.96 4.07
CA PHE A 110 -14.73 -0.87 3.53
C PHE A 110 -14.54 -1.85 2.36
N ILE A 111 -14.13 -1.32 1.19
CA ILE A 111 -13.79 -2.13 0.01
C ILE A 111 -12.31 -1.91 -0.31
N ASP A 112 -11.48 -2.93 -0.03
CA ASP A 112 -10.07 -2.93 -0.44
C ASP A 112 -9.93 -3.26 -1.92
N GLU A 113 -8.86 -2.74 -2.57
CA GLU A 113 -8.62 -2.92 -4.02
C GLU A 113 -9.87 -2.58 -4.87
N ILE A 114 -10.55 -1.47 -4.55
CA ILE A 114 -11.83 -1.08 -5.18
C ILE A 114 -11.72 -0.93 -6.69
N HIS A 115 -10.54 -0.62 -7.23
CA HIS A 115 -10.27 -0.56 -8.67
C HIS A 115 -10.41 -1.90 -9.41
N ARG A 116 -10.60 -3.01 -8.67
CA ARG A 116 -10.82 -4.34 -9.22
C ARG A 116 -12.30 -4.75 -9.28
N LEU A 117 -13.21 -3.84 -8.98
CA LEU A 117 -14.63 -4.07 -9.22
C LEU A 117 -14.91 -4.21 -10.71
N SER A 118 -15.84 -5.08 -11.08
CA SER A 118 -16.30 -5.16 -12.47
C SER A 118 -17.22 -3.97 -12.80
N PRO A 119 -17.30 -3.54 -14.06
CA PRO A 119 -18.20 -2.45 -14.46
C PRO A 119 -19.66 -2.67 -14.02
N ALA A 120 -20.17 -3.90 -14.09
CA ALA A 120 -21.53 -4.22 -13.67
C ALA A 120 -21.75 -4.03 -12.16
N VAL A 121 -20.72 -4.21 -11.34
CA VAL A 121 -20.75 -3.95 -9.89
C VAL A 121 -20.66 -2.45 -9.62
N GLU A 122 -19.80 -1.73 -10.36
CA GLU A 122 -19.70 -0.27 -10.23
C GLU A 122 -21.01 0.43 -10.54
N GLU A 123 -21.74 0.00 -11.60
CA GLU A 123 -23.04 0.57 -11.98
C GLU A 123 -24.09 0.46 -10.86
N VAL A 124 -24.07 -0.62 -10.08
CA VAL A 124 -24.94 -0.78 -8.91
C VAL A 124 -24.46 0.06 -7.73
N LEU A 125 -23.16 0.29 -7.61
CA LEU A 125 -22.58 1.08 -6.53
C LEU A 125 -22.90 2.57 -6.65
N TYR A 126 -23.02 3.11 -7.88
CA TYR A 126 -23.27 4.54 -8.10
C TYR A 126 -24.54 5.06 -7.42
N PRO A 127 -25.76 4.51 -7.69
CA PRO A 127 -26.96 4.98 -7.01
C PRO A 127 -26.94 4.68 -5.50
N ALA A 128 -26.25 3.63 -5.07
CA ALA A 128 -26.09 3.33 -3.67
C ALA A 128 -25.26 4.41 -2.94
N MET A 129 -24.26 5.02 -3.59
CA MET A 129 -23.45 6.09 -3.02
C MET A 129 -24.15 7.46 -3.07
N GLU A 130 -24.91 7.76 -4.13
CA GLU A 130 -25.53 9.07 -4.31
C GLU A 130 -26.86 9.19 -3.58
N ASP A 131 -27.76 8.20 -3.83
CA ASP A 131 -29.15 8.27 -3.42
C ASP A 131 -29.50 7.29 -2.30
N PHE A 132 -28.54 6.47 -1.84
CA PHE A 132 -28.75 5.37 -0.90
C PHE A 132 -29.86 4.42 -1.38
N GLN A 133 -29.85 4.09 -2.66
CA GLN A 133 -30.80 3.21 -3.32
C GLN A 133 -30.08 2.14 -4.15
N LEU A 134 -30.67 0.96 -4.21
CA LEU A 134 -30.25 -0.09 -5.13
C LEU A 134 -31.30 -0.29 -6.19
N ASP A 135 -30.88 -0.28 -7.46
CA ASP A 135 -31.69 -0.70 -8.58
C ASP A 135 -31.31 -2.13 -8.99
N LEU A 136 -32.16 -3.09 -8.67
CA LEU A 136 -31.94 -4.49 -9.02
C LEU A 136 -32.93 -4.96 -10.06
N ILE A 137 -32.43 -5.63 -11.10
CA ILE A 137 -33.26 -6.32 -12.06
C ILE A 137 -33.50 -7.74 -11.58
N ILE A 138 -34.76 -8.08 -11.28
CA ILE A 138 -35.19 -9.40 -10.85
C ILE A 138 -35.94 -10.09 -11.99
N GLY A 139 -35.51 -11.33 -12.32
CA GLY A 139 -36.05 -12.10 -13.44
C GLY A 139 -35.22 -12.00 -14.70
N GLU A 140 -35.58 -12.73 -15.73
CA GLU A 140 -34.92 -12.78 -17.03
C GLU A 140 -35.90 -12.48 -18.16
N GLY A 141 -35.38 -11.93 -19.26
CA GLY A 141 -36.15 -11.63 -20.50
C GLY A 141 -37.24 -10.56 -20.31
N PRO A 142 -38.33 -10.61 -21.07
CA PRO A 142 -39.41 -9.59 -21.06
C PRO A 142 -40.18 -9.50 -19.71
N ALA A 143 -40.04 -10.48 -18.84
CA ALA A 143 -40.64 -10.51 -17.50
C ALA A 143 -39.77 -9.91 -16.42
N ALA A 144 -38.55 -9.47 -16.74
CA ALA A 144 -37.64 -8.81 -15.80
C ALA A 144 -38.28 -7.52 -15.26
N ARG A 145 -38.17 -7.33 -13.93
CA ARG A 145 -38.69 -6.13 -13.26
C ARG A 145 -37.54 -5.43 -12.52
N SER A 146 -37.45 -4.12 -12.62
CA SER A 146 -36.59 -3.31 -11.79
C SER A 146 -37.27 -3.11 -10.43
N VAL A 147 -36.53 -3.41 -9.36
CA VAL A 147 -36.95 -3.18 -7.97
C VAL A 147 -35.95 -2.21 -7.33
N LYS A 148 -36.48 -1.11 -6.81
CA LYS A 148 -35.72 -0.15 -6.03
C LYS A 148 -35.78 -0.53 -4.54
N ILE A 149 -34.64 -0.64 -3.93
CA ILE A 149 -34.47 -0.92 -2.50
C ILE A 149 -33.81 0.30 -1.86
N GLU A 150 -34.45 0.86 -0.85
CA GLU A 150 -33.86 1.91 -0.03
C GLU A 150 -32.81 1.31 0.93
N LEU A 151 -31.68 1.97 1.05
CA LEU A 151 -30.58 1.59 1.93
C LEU A 151 -30.51 2.52 3.14
N ALA A 152 -30.06 2.00 4.27
CA ALA A 152 -29.61 2.83 5.37
C ALA A 152 -28.45 3.74 4.88
N LYS A 153 -28.41 4.99 5.36
CA LYS A 153 -27.30 5.90 5.02
C LYS A 153 -26.01 5.35 5.61
N PHE A 154 -25.02 5.12 4.78
CA PHE A 154 -23.74 4.50 5.14
C PHE A 154 -22.56 5.32 4.61
N THR A 155 -21.39 5.06 5.13
CA THR A 155 -20.12 5.58 4.60
C THR A 155 -19.38 4.49 3.83
N LEU A 156 -19.13 4.71 2.54
CA LEU A 156 -18.22 3.86 1.78
C LEU A 156 -16.78 4.36 1.99
N VAL A 157 -15.91 3.47 2.39
CA VAL A 157 -14.46 3.71 2.41
C VAL A 157 -13.81 2.81 1.37
N GLY A 158 -13.44 3.39 0.24
CA GLY A 158 -12.68 2.70 -0.81
C GLY A 158 -11.18 2.77 -0.54
N ALA A 159 -10.46 1.71 -0.86
CA ALA A 159 -8.99 1.71 -0.85
C ALA A 159 -8.44 1.22 -2.19
N THR A 160 -7.41 1.88 -2.70
CA THR A 160 -6.75 1.50 -3.94
C THR A 160 -5.25 1.76 -3.90
N THR A 161 -4.50 0.90 -4.56
CA THR A 161 -3.08 1.11 -4.86
C THR A 161 -2.89 1.80 -6.20
N ARG A 162 -3.88 1.72 -7.10
CA ARG A 162 -3.83 2.17 -8.49
C ARG A 162 -4.99 3.12 -8.80
N ALA A 163 -4.89 4.38 -8.33
CA ALA A 163 -5.94 5.39 -8.54
C ALA A 163 -6.28 5.64 -10.03
N GLY A 164 -5.30 5.47 -10.91
CA GLY A 164 -5.50 5.63 -12.36
C GLY A 164 -6.36 4.55 -13.01
N LEU A 165 -6.64 3.44 -12.34
CA LEU A 165 -7.53 2.38 -12.82
C LEU A 165 -8.99 2.58 -12.37
N LEU A 166 -9.25 3.53 -11.47
CA LEU A 166 -10.64 3.88 -11.10
C LEU A 166 -11.29 4.65 -12.23
N THR A 167 -12.53 4.30 -12.52
CA THR A 167 -13.34 5.08 -13.45
C THR A 167 -13.58 6.48 -12.88
N ASN A 168 -13.68 7.49 -13.75
CA ASN A 168 -13.97 8.85 -13.31
C ASN A 168 -15.30 8.93 -12.53
N PRO A 169 -16.41 8.29 -13.02
CA PRO A 169 -17.67 8.30 -12.29
C PRO A 169 -17.56 7.76 -10.85
N LEU A 170 -16.81 6.68 -10.63
CA LEU A 170 -16.62 6.14 -9.29
C LEU A 170 -15.78 7.09 -8.43
N ARG A 171 -14.69 7.62 -8.97
CA ARG A 171 -13.78 8.50 -8.23
C ARG A 171 -14.46 9.79 -7.78
N ASP A 172 -15.29 10.40 -8.63
CA ASP A 172 -15.94 11.69 -8.37
C ASP A 172 -17.01 11.60 -7.28
N ARG A 173 -17.48 10.39 -6.96
CA ARG A 173 -18.44 10.13 -5.86
C ARG A 173 -17.80 10.06 -4.47
N PHE A 174 -16.50 10.06 -4.39
CA PHE A 174 -15.80 10.15 -3.11
C PHE A 174 -15.58 11.62 -2.70
N GLY A 175 -16.34 12.09 -1.73
CA GLY A 175 -16.24 13.47 -1.21
C GLY A 175 -14.92 13.71 -0.46
N ILE A 176 -14.28 12.66 0.07
CA ILE A 176 -13.05 12.76 0.87
C ILE A 176 -11.93 11.91 0.26
N PRO A 177 -11.21 12.41 -0.76
CA PRO A 177 -10.02 11.74 -1.27
C PRO A 177 -8.83 11.95 -0.34
N VAL A 178 -8.19 10.87 0.08
CA VAL A 178 -7.03 10.88 0.98
C VAL A 178 -5.88 10.10 0.35
N ARG A 179 -4.79 10.79 0.06
CA ARG A 179 -3.57 10.17 -0.43
C ARG A 179 -2.62 9.89 0.71
N LEU A 180 -2.20 8.63 0.85
CA LEU A 180 -1.20 8.20 1.82
C LEU A 180 0.17 8.14 1.16
N ASN A 181 1.15 8.74 1.83
CA ASN A 181 2.54 8.77 1.39
C ASN A 181 3.37 7.75 2.16
N PHE A 182 4.55 7.44 1.64
CA PHE A 182 5.53 6.67 2.40
C PHE A 182 5.92 7.45 3.66
N TYR A 183 6.23 6.70 4.71
CA TYR A 183 6.62 7.23 6.00
C TYR A 183 8.09 7.63 6.00
N THR A 184 8.43 8.65 6.77
CA THR A 184 9.83 8.99 7.06
C THR A 184 10.46 7.98 8.01
N GLU A 185 11.78 7.97 8.10
CA GLU A 185 12.50 7.11 9.04
C GLU A 185 12.11 7.41 10.48
N GLU A 186 11.94 8.69 10.85
CA GLU A 186 11.54 9.11 12.19
C GLU A 186 10.10 8.68 12.54
N GLU A 187 9.20 8.69 11.56
CA GLU A 187 7.85 8.18 11.73
C GLU A 187 7.84 6.66 11.94
N LEU A 188 8.63 5.93 11.15
CA LEU A 188 8.78 4.48 11.28
C LEU A 188 9.48 4.09 12.58
N GLU A 189 10.48 4.84 13.03
CA GLU A 189 11.13 4.61 14.33
C GLU A 189 10.12 4.69 15.49
N LYS A 190 9.20 5.67 15.45
CA LYS A 190 8.10 5.77 16.42
C LYS A 190 7.16 4.55 16.36
N ILE A 191 6.86 4.07 15.15
CA ILE A 191 6.03 2.88 14.94
C ILE A 191 6.73 1.63 15.46
N VAL A 192 8.02 1.45 15.18
CA VAL A 192 8.83 0.34 15.67
C VAL A 192 8.91 0.36 17.19
N SER A 193 9.22 1.52 17.78
CA SER A 193 9.33 1.69 19.23
C SER A 193 8.00 1.42 19.96
N ARG A 194 6.87 1.86 19.37
CA ARG A 194 5.53 1.51 19.87
C ARG A 194 5.29 0.00 19.75
N GLY A 195 5.61 -0.58 18.60
CA GLY A 195 5.47 -2.02 18.36
C GLY A 195 6.30 -2.86 19.33
N ALA A 196 7.54 -2.46 19.60
CA ALA A 196 8.41 -3.12 20.57
C ALA A 196 7.79 -3.12 21.98
N ARG A 197 7.23 -1.98 22.42
CA ARG A 197 6.52 -1.91 23.71
C ARG A 197 5.31 -2.84 23.77
N VAL A 198 4.51 -2.90 22.72
CA VAL A 198 3.33 -3.79 22.65
C VAL A 198 3.75 -5.27 22.70
N LEU A 199 4.88 -5.60 22.08
CA LEU A 199 5.43 -6.97 22.07
C LEU A 199 6.31 -7.29 23.29
N ASN A 200 6.45 -6.36 24.24
CA ASN A 200 7.33 -6.48 25.42
C ASN A 200 8.80 -6.78 25.05
N ILE A 201 9.30 -6.11 24.01
CA ILE A 201 10.70 -6.23 23.56
C ILE A 201 11.47 -5.02 24.08
N GLY A 202 12.58 -5.25 24.79
CA GLY A 202 13.55 -4.20 25.05
C GLY A 202 14.10 -3.67 23.72
N MET A 203 14.05 -2.37 23.49
CA MET A 203 14.47 -1.74 22.23
C MET A 203 15.16 -0.42 22.53
N SER A 204 16.40 -0.27 22.05
CA SER A 204 17.09 1.02 22.06
C SER A 204 16.64 1.91 20.89
N ALA A 205 16.89 3.21 20.98
CA ALA A 205 16.53 4.15 19.90
C ALA A 205 17.29 3.83 18.59
N ASP A 206 18.56 3.49 18.67
CA ASP A 206 19.38 3.12 17.52
C ASP A 206 19.00 1.76 16.91
N GLY A 207 18.54 0.80 17.72
CA GLY A 207 17.95 -0.45 17.22
C GLY A 207 16.64 -0.23 16.49
N ALA A 208 15.77 0.63 17.03
CA ALA A 208 14.51 1.00 16.36
C ALA A 208 14.78 1.75 15.05
N ASN A 209 15.74 2.66 15.03
CA ASN A 209 16.15 3.40 13.84
C ASN A 209 16.69 2.47 12.75
N GLU A 210 17.53 1.49 13.11
CA GLU A 210 18.08 0.53 12.15
C GLU A 210 16.98 -0.29 11.45
N ILE A 211 15.93 -0.70 12.19
CA ILE A 211 14.77 -1.37 11.62
C ILE A 211 13.96 -0.40 10.72
N ALA A 212 13.73 0.83 11.19
CA ALA A 212 12.97 1.85 10.49
C ALA A 212 13.58 2.19 9.13
N ARG A 213 14.88 2.39 9.08
CA ARG A 213 15.64 2.72 7.87
C ARG A 213 15.49 1.66 6.77
N ARG A 214 15.45 0.36 7.15
CA ARG A 214 15.31 -0.75 6.20
C ARG A 214 13.86 -1.12 5.90
N ALA A 215 12.88 -0.42 6.49
CA ALA A 215 11.45 -0.74 6.35
C ALA A 215 10.78 -0.11 5.11
N ARG A 216 11.53 0.50 4.21
CA ARG A 216 11.04 1.02 2.91
C ARG A 216 9.89 2.02 3.03
N GLY A 217 9.88 2.88 4.03
CA GLY A 217 8.79 3.82 4.22
C GLY A 217 7.43 3.18 4.55
N THR A 218 7.40 1.88 4.95
CA THR A 218 6.17 1.09 5.04
C THR A 218 5.97 0.50 6.43
N PRO A 219 4.93 0.91 7.18
CA PRO A 219 4.62 0.36 8.52
C PRO A 219 4.46 -1.17 8.57
N ARG A 220 3.88 -1.78 7.55
CA ARG A 220 3.73 -3.24 7.45
C ARG A 220 5.09 -3.94 7.44
N ILE A 221 6.03 -3.43 6.64
CA ILE A 221 7.39 -3.98 6.57
C ILE A 221 8.10 -3.75 7.91
N ALA A 222 8.00 -2.56 8.50
CA ALA A 222 8.57 -2.26 9.81
C ALA A 222 8.09 -3.24 10.89
N GLY A 223 6.78 -3.51 10.96
CA GLY A 223 6.22 -4.50 11.91
C GLY A 223 6.72 -5.92 11.64
N ARG A 224 6.88 -6.31 10.38
CA ARG A 224 7.41 -7.61 9.99
C ARG A 224 8.88 -7.75 10.38
N LEU A 225 9.71 -6.76 10.06
CA LEU A 225 11.13 -6.76 10.43
C LEU A 225 11.30 -6.76 11.95
N LEU A 226 10.51 -5.98 12.68
CA LEU A 226 10.53 -5.96 14.16
C LEU A 226 10.31 -7.36 14.74
N ARG A 227 9.33 -8.12 14.24
CA ARG A 227 9.08 -9.50 14.71
C ARG A 227 10.25 -10.42 14.42
N ARG A 228 10.84 -10.33 13.25
CA ARG A 228 12.02 -11.17 12.92
C ARG A 228 13.22 -10.80 13.78
N VAL A 229 13.51 -9.51 13.95
CA VAL A 229 14.59 -9.06 14.84
C VAL A 229 14.37 -9.53 16.27
N ARG A 230 13.11 -9.53 16.77
CA ARG A 230 12.76 -10.13 18.06
C ARG A 230 13.18 -11.60 18.13
N ASP A 231 12.89 -12.38 17.08
CA ASP A 231 13.21 -13.82 17.08
C ASP A 231 14.72 -14.03 17.17
N PHE A 232 15.55 -13.22 16.48
CA PHE A 232 17.00 -13.25 16.59
C PHE A 232 17.48 -12.82 17.99
N ALA A 233 16.92 -11.75 18.56
CA ALA A 233 17.25 -11.30 19.89
C ALA A 233 16.95 -12.37 20.95
N SER A 234 15.80 -13.05 20.82
CA SER A 234 15.43 -14.16 21.69
C SER A 234 16.38 -15.35 21.57
N ALA A 235 16.80 -15.70 20.38
CA ALA A 235 17.76 -16.77 20.14
C ALA A 235 19.16 -16.44 20.71
N ALA A 236 19.52 -15.16 20.73
CA ALA A 236 20.76 -14.67 21.33
C ALA A 236 20.67 -14.42 22.85
N ASN A 237 19.50 -14.70 23.49
CA ASN A 237 19.22 -14.36 24.89
C ASN A 237 19.46 -12.88 25.22
N ALA A 238 19.25 -11.98 24.28
CA ALA A 238 19.47 -10.56 24.47
C ALA A 238 18.27 -9.92 25.18
N ASN A 239 18.54 -9.12 26.21
CA ASN A 239 17.50 -8.41 26.97
C ASN A 239 16.94 -7.19 26.22
N SER A 240 17.69 -6.66 25.26
CA SER A 240 17.30 -5.49 24.48
C SER A 240 17.91 -5.57 23.08
N VAL A 241 17.17 -5.10 22.09
CA VAL A 241 17.62 -4.95 20.70
C VAL A 241 18.30 -3.60 20.56
N ASP A 242 19.59 -3.63 20.33
CA ASP A 242 20.39 -2.48 19.91
C ASP A 242 20.64 -2.51 18.40
N ARG A 243 21.40 -1.54 17.90
CA ARG A 243 21.75 -1.43 16.49
C ARG A 243 22.49 -2.68 15.99
N ALA A 244 23.41 -3.25 16.80
CA ALA A 244 24.22 -4.37 16.38
C ALA A 244 23.36 -5.64 16.18
N ILE A 245 22.45 -5.91 17.11
CA ILE A 245 21.50 -7.03 17.01
C ILE A 245 20.55 -6.83 15.83
N ALA A 246 20.02 -5.61 15.65
CA ALA A 246 19.13 -5.29 14.53
C ALA A 246 19.87 -5.47 13.20
N ASP A 247 21.06 -4.92 13.03
CA ASP A 247 21.87 -5.04 11.81
C ASP A 247 22.22 -6.49 11.50
N HIS A 248 22.67 -7.25 12.51
CA HIS A 248 22.97 -8.68 12.35
C HIS A 248 21.74 -9.47 11.87
N ALA A 249 20.59 -9.28 12.51
CA ALA A 249 19.37 -9.96 12.16
C ALA A 249 18.89 -9.61 10.74
N LEU A 250 18.90 -8.32 10.38
CA LEU A 250 18.46 -7.84 9.07
C LEU A 250 19.40 -8.30 7.95
N SER A 251 20.72 -8.33 8.22
CA SER A 251 21.71 -8.86 7.28
C SER A 251 21.56 -10.36 7.07
N ALA A 252 21.28 -11.13 8.13
CA ALA A 252 20.97 -12.55 8.03
C ALA A 252 19.67 -12.84 7.28
N LEU A 253 18.75 -11.88 7.24
CA LEU A 253 17.52 -11.92 6.44
C LEU A 253 17.71 -11.37 5.01
N GLU A 254 18.96 -11.13 4.61
CA GLU A 254 19.34 -10.58 3.29
C GLU A 254 18.75 -9.20 2.98
N VAL A 255 18.37 -8.43 4.00
CA VAL A 255 17.94 -7.03 3.86
C VAL A 255 19.15 -6.13 4.08
N ASP A 256 19.60 -5.46 3.03
CA ASP A 256 20.78 -4.59 3.10
C ASP A 256 20.51 -3.24 3.80
N ALA A 257 21.54 -2.42 3.92
CA ALA A 257 21.46 -1.11 4.58
C ALA A 257 20.48 -0.12 3.94
N ALA A 258 20.15 -0.31 2.66
CA ALA A 258 19.14 0.48 1.94
C ALA A 258 17.75 -0.18 1.96
N GLY A 259 17.57 -1.29 2.67
CA GLY A 259 16.31 -2.03 2.69
C GLY A 259 16.06 -2.86 1.43
N LEU A 260 17.06 -3.10 0.59
CA LEU A 260 16.93 -3.95 -0.59
C LEU A 260 17.12 -5.42 -0.20
N ASP A 261 16.27 -6.29 -0.72
CA ASP A 261 16.43 -7.73 -0.58
C ASP A 261 17.15 -8.38 -1.78
N ALA A 262 17.32 -9.69 -1.73
CA ALA A 262 17.99 -10.43 -2.79
C ALA A 262 17.33 -10.25 -4.18
N MET A 263 15.99 -10.13 -4.23
CA MET A 263 15.28 -9.95 -5.48
C MET A 263 15.48 -8.55 -6.06
N ASP A 264 15.48 -7.52 -5.22
CA ASP A 264 15.76 -6.15 -5.67
C ASP A 264 17.18 -6.04 -6.24
N ARG A 265 18.15 -6.59 -5.51
CA ARG A 265 19.53 -6.62 -5.99
C ARG A 265 19.66 -7.42 -7.29
N ARG A 266 18.99 -8.56 -7.39
CA ARG A 266 18.95 -9.35 -8.63
C ARG A 266 18.33 -8.56 -9.78
N TYR A 267 17.24 -7.85 -9.54
CA TYR A 267 16.59 -6.99 -10.52
C TYR A 267 17.55 -5.92 -11.04
N LEU A 268 18.16 -5.15 -10.14
CA LEU A 268 19.11 -4.09 -10.51
C LEU A 268 20.35 -4.65 -11.22
N THR A 269 20.92 -5.75 -10.70
CA THR A 269 22.10 -6.42 -11.28
C THR A 269 21.81 -6.95 -12.69
N THR A 270 20.61 -7.52 -12.91
CA THR A 270 20.21 -8.00 -14.24
C THR A 270 20.17 -6.86 -15.25
N ILE A 271 19.60 -5.70 -14.89
CA ILE A 271 19.60 -4.53 -15.78
C ILE A 271 21.03 -4.02 -16.01
N ALA A 272 21.84 -3.95 -14.95
CA ALA A 272 23.22 -3.45 -15.05
C ALA A 272 24.09 -4.30 -15.97
N LEU A 273 24.10 -5.61 -15.74
CA LEU A 273 25.06 -6.52 -16.40
C LEU A 273 24.56 -7.03 -17.75
N ASN A 274 23.27 -7.37 -17.87
CA ASN A 274 22.74 -7.97 -19.08
C ASN A 274 22.26 -6.95 -20.10
N TYR A 275 21.90 -5.74 -19.65
CA TYR A 275 21.32 -4.70 -20.51
C TYR A 275 22.07 -3.36 -20.43
N GLY A 276 23.29 -3.35 -19.90
CA GLY A 276 24.13 -2.14 -19.86
C GLY A 276 23.50 -0.96 -19.10
N GLY A 277 22.64 -1.24 -18.11
CA GLY A 277 21.88 -0.22 -17.37
C GLY A 277 20.55 0.16 -17.99
N GLY A 278 20.18 -0.43 -19.12
CA GLY A 278 18.92 -0.17 -19.83
C GLY A 278 19.05 0.81 -21.00
N PRO A 279 17.92 1.19 -21.66
CA PRO A 279 16.54 0.85 -21.29
C PRO A 279 16.12 -0.58 -21.63
N VAL A 280 15.36 -1.22 -20.76
CA VAL A 280 14.86 -2.59 -20.94
C VAL A 280 13.35 -2.68 -20.69
N GLY A 281 12.62 -3.42 -21.50
CA GLY A 281 11.18 -3.61 -21.38
C GLY A 281 10.79 -4.47 -20.16
N VAL A 282 9.59 -4.26 -19.60
CA VAL A 282 9.12 -5.03 -18.44
C VAL A 282 8.95 -6.52 -18.75
N GLU A 283 8.47 -6.85 -19.95
CA GLU A 283 8.29 -8.25 -20.39
C GLU A 283 9.64 -9.00 -20.47
N THR A 284 10.68 -8.30 -20.92
CA THR A 284 12.04 -8.84 -20.94
C THR A 284 12.54 -9.09 -19.51
N MET A 285 12.27 -8.17 -18.59
CA MET A 285 12.63 -8.34 -17.18
C MET A 285 11.82 -9.45 -16.52
N ALA A 286 10.53 -9.57 -16.82
CA ALA A 286 9.66 -10.65 -16.35
C ALA A 286 10.23 -12.03 -16.75
N ALA A 287 10.62 -12.18 -18.00
CA ALA A 287 11.25 -13.40 -18.51
C ALA A 287 12.63 -13.66 -17.85
N ALA A 288 13.48 -12.64 -17.73
CA ALA A 288 14.82 -12.77 -17.16
C ALA A 288 14.82 -13.15 -15.67
N LEU A 289 13.83 -12.68 -14.92
CA LEU A 289 13.70 -12.96 -13.49
C LEU A 289 12.82 -14.15 -13.17
N SER A 290 12.04 -14.64 -14.14
CA SER A 290 10.97 -15.64 -13.97
C SER A 290 9.89 -15.15 -12.99
N GLU A 291 9.56 -13.86 -13.07
CA GLU A 291 8.56 -13.19 -12.24
C GLU A 291 7.41 -12.64 -13.10
N PRO A 292 6.16 -12.66 -12.62
CA PRO A 292 5.05 -12.02 -13.33
C PRO A 292 5.28 -10.51 -13.48
N ARG A 293 4.84 -9.95 -14.60
CA ARG A 293 4.90 -8.51 -14.85
C ARG A 293 4.33 -7.68 -13.69
N ASP A 294 3.15 -8.07 -13.19
CA ASP A 294 2.49 -7.37 -12.08
C ASP A 294 3.34 -7.36 -10.80
N ALA A 295 4.05 -8.46 -10.51
CA ALA A 295 4.96 -8.52 -9.37
C ALA A 295 6.12 -7.52 -9.52
N ILE A 296 6.64 -7.36 -10.73
CA ILE A 296 7.69 -6.36 -11.00
C ILE A 296 7.14 -4.96 -10.80
N GLU A 297 6.01 -4.62 -11.43
CA GLU A 297 5.47 -3.26 -11.47
C GLU A 297 4.87 -2.81 -10.12
N ASP A 298 4.34 -3.73 -9.31
CA ASP A 298 3.64 -3.40 -8.07
C ASP A 298 4.47 -3.64 -6.80
N ILE A 299 5.46 -4.54 -6.86
CA ILE A 299 6.20 -4.97 -5.67
C ILE A 299 7.66 -4.53 -5.70
N ILE A 300 8.35 -4.72 -6.84
CA ILE A 300 9.80 -4.48 -6.96
C ILE A 300 10.07 -3.01 -7.29
N GLU A 301 9.56 -2.54 -8.42
CA GLU A 301 9.89 -1.22 -8.97
C GLU A 301 9.49 -0.02 -8.10
N PRO A 302 8.33 0.00 -7.41
CA PRO A 302 7.89 1.21 -6.71
C PRO A 302 8.91 1.74 -5.69
N TYR A 303 9.53 0.86 -4.92
CA TYR A 303 10.55 1.27 -3.96
C TYR A 303 11.85 1.67 -4.65
N LEU A 304 12.28 0.94 -5.67
CA LEU A 304 13.50 1.26 -6.43
C LEU A 304 13.40 2.62 -7.14
N ILE A 305 12.20 2.96 -7.63
CA ILE A 305 11.92 4.26 -8.24
C ILE A 305 11.94 5.36 -7.17
N GLN A 306 11.29 5.12 -6.03
CA GLN A 306 11.25 6.07 -4.93
C GLN A 306 12.65 6.40 -4.39
N CYS A 307 13.52 5.40 -4.26
CA CYS A 307 14.90 5.56 -3.81
C CYS A 307 15.83 6.09 -4.92
N GLY A 308 15.30 6.31 -6.12
CA GLY A 308 16.08 6.86 -7.23
C GLY A 308 17.08 5.86 -7.83
N TYR A 309 16.92 4.57 -7.64
CA TYR A 309 17.72 3.54 -8.30
C TYR A 309 17.27 3.27 -9.73
N LEU A 310 15.97 3.42 -9.99
CA LEU A 310 15.32 3.06 -11.24
C LEU A 310 14.50 4.22 -11.81
N GLN A 311 14.52 4.38 -13.12
CA GLN A 311 13.63 5.29 -13.85
C GLN A 311 12.77 4.52 -14.85
N ARG A 312 11.48 4.87 -14.95
CA ARG A 312 10.61 4.42 -16.04
C ARG A 312 10.62 5.45 -17.16
N THR A 313 10.96 5.00 -18.36
CA THR A 313 10.94 5.82 -19.57
C THR A 313 10.00 5.19 -20.60
N PRO A 314 9.59 5.92 -21.66
CA PRO A 314 8.82 5.33 -22.76
C PRO A 314 9.51 4.15 -23.45
N ARG A 315 10.85 4.09 -23.40
CA ARG A 315 11.65 3.00 -23.97
C ARG A 315 11.84 1.82 -23.02
N GLY A 316 11.53 1.98 -21.74
CA GLY A 316 11.70 0.93 -20.73
C GLY A 316 12.32 1.43 -19.43
N ARG A 317 12.89 0.49 -18.67
CA ARG A 317 13.51 0.70 -17.36
C ARG A 317 14.97 1.05 -17.51
N LEU A 318 15.40 2.08 -16.83
CA LEU A 318 16.77 2.61 -16.88
C LEU A 318 17.32 2.73 -15.46
N LEU A 319 18.54 2.24 -15.24
CA LEU A 319 19.23 2.43 -13.97
C LEU A 319 19.82 3.85 -13.90
N THR A 320 19.86 4.37 -12.70
CA THR A 320 20.55 5.64 -12.39
C THR A 320 21.99 5.40 -11.96
N SER A 321 22.83 6.43 -11.98
CA SER A 321 24.18 6.37 -11.41
C SER A 321 24.17 5.96 -9.92
N HIS A 322 23.06 6.25 -9.20
CA HIS A 322 22.89 5.83 -7.81
C HIS A 322 22.80 4.30 -7.68
N ALA A 323 22.10 3.64 -8.61
CA ALA A 323 22.01 2.18 -8.64
C ALA A 323 23.38 1.53 -8.88
N PHE A 324 24.16 2.03 -9.83
CA PHE A 324 25.50 1.51 -10.11
C PHE A 324 26.42 1.64 -8.90
N ARG A 325 26.39 2.79 -8.23
CA ARG A 325 27.17 3.00 -6.99
C ARG A 325 26.75 2.03 -5.88
N HIS A 326 25.45 1.80 -5.71
CA HIS A 326 24.94 0.87 -4.71
C HIS A 326 25.37 -0.58 -4.99
N LEU A 327 25.39 -0.98 -6.27
CA LEU A 327 25.83 -2.31 -6.69
C LEU A 327 27.36 -2.49 -6.70
N GLY A 328 28.13 -1.41 -6.48
CA GLY A 328 29.60 -1.43 -6.62
C GLY A 328 30.07 -1.64 -8.06
N LEU A 329 29.24 -1.30 -9.04
CA LEU A 329 29.53 -1.47 -10.46
C LEU A 329 29.92 -0.12 -11.10
N ALA A 330 30.82 -0.19 -12.09
CA ALA A 330 31.11 0.97 -12.91
C ALA A 330 29.92 1.31 -13.81
N GLU A 331 29.56 2.58 -13.89
CA GLU A 331 28.55 3.03 -14.84
C GLU A 331 29.09 2.89 -16.27
N PRO A 332 28.38 2.24 -17.20
CA PRO A 332 28.84 2.13 -18.58
C PRO A 332 28.90 3.52 -19.20
N ALA A 333 29.94 3.75 -20.01
CA ALA A 333 30.06 5.00 -20.79
C ALA A 333 28.83 5.12 -21.69
N ARG A 334 27.98 6.12 -21.43
CA ARG A 334 26.80 6.39 -22.26
C ARG A 334 27.29 6.99 -23.57
N ASP A 335 26.83 6.44 -24.68
CA ASP A 335 27.09 6.96 -25.99
C ASP A 335 26.44 8.37 -26.10
N PRO A 336 27.23 9.45 -26.33
CA PRO A 336 26.70 10.80 -26.46
C PRO A 336 25.66 10.96 -27.58
N SER A 337 25.67 10.06 -28.58
CA SER A 337 24.73 10.09 -29.71
C SER A 337 23.30 9.72 -29.30
N GLN A 338 23.08 9.14 -28.12
CA GLN A 338 21.74 8.82 -27.62
C GLN A 338 21.00 10.02 -27.01
N PHE A 339 21.67 11.14 -26.76
CA PHE A 339 21.05 12.37 -26.25
C PHE A 339 20.61 13.37 -27.35
N GLY A 340 20.86 13.07 -28.61
CA GLY A 340 20.62 13.98 -29.73
C GLY A 340 19.18 14.24 -30.17
N LEU A 341 18.14 13.81 -29.39
CA LEU A 341 16.73 14.03 -29.76
C LEU A 341 16.03 15.16 -28.98
N PHE A 342 16.71 15.78 -28.02
CA PHE A 342 16.26 17.00 -27.35
C PHE A 342 17.43 17.97 -27.25
N GLY A 343 17.93 18.39 -28.42
CA GLY A 343 18.84 19.54 -28.53
C GLY A 343 18.08 20.79 -28.09
N ASN A 344 18.63 21.49 -27.11
CA ASN A 344 18.21 22.83 -26.78
C ASN A 344 18.38 23.72 -28.05
N ASP A 345 17.28 24.06 -28.69
CA ASP A 345 17.17 25.28 -29.46
C ASP A 345 17.00 26.43 -28.46
N SER A 346 18.13 26.91 -27.95
CA SER A 346 18.22 28.21 -27.32
C SER A 346 19.60 28.76 -27.67
N ASP A 347 19.67 29.35 -28.90
CA ASP A 347 20.59 30.43 -29.26
C ASP A 347 20.17 30.95 -30.66
N GLU A 348 19.27 31.95 -30.65
CA GLU A 348 19.36 33.17 -31.46
C GLU A 348 18.33 34.19 -30.98
#